data_abad7d2015316a631fb23a2ac62f9416
#
_entry.id   abad7d2015316a631fb23a2ac62f9416
#
_cell.length_a   1.000
_cell.length_b   1.000
_cell.length_c   1.000
_cell.angle_alpha   90.00
_cell.angle_beta   90.00
_cell.angle_gamma   90.00
#
_symmetry.space_group_name_H-M   'P 1'
#
loop_
_entity.id
_entity.type
_entity.pdbx_description
1 polymer ?
#
loop_
_entity_poly.entity_id
_entity_poly.type
_entity_poly.pdbx_seq_one_letter_code
_entity_poly.pdbx_strand_id
1 'polypeptide(L)'
;MDSFEIDHFIYKEDPRFKTKADAGYIENLVLACHRCNHAKSSLAVPDEFHEYLHPDKPGIRETFVRDDDFYIKISPEKSEDKDIKRFYDKLELGAEVHRLDFLLINMLGLQTKIPENSTANKIMGEAITLLQGKRNLMVE
;
A
#
# COMPACT_ATOMS: atom_id res chain seq x y z
N MET A 1 -3.29 -13.84 -6.43
CA MET A 1 -3.69 -12.49 -5.94
C MET A 1 -3.70 -12.56 -4.43
N ASP A 2 -2.97 -11.66 -3.76
CA ASP A 2 -2.98 -11.64 -2.30
C ASP A 2 -4.39 -11.36 -1.79
N SER A 3 -4.80 -12.10 -0.76
CA SER A 3 -6.07 -11.82 -0.10
C SER A 3 -6.01 -10.48 0.61
N PHE A 4 -7.10 -9.73 0.51
CA PHE A 4 -7.27 -8.53 1.33
C PHE A 4 -7.80 -8.91 2.70
N GLU A 5 -7.32 -8.24 3.71
CA GLU A 5 -7.67 -8.42 5.12
C GLU A 5 -8.10 -7.10 5.73
N ILE A 6 -8.89 -7.17 6.80
CA ILE A 6 -9.17 -6.00 7.62
C ILE A 6 -8.06 -5.89 8.65
N ASP A 7 -7.27 -4.82 8.54
CA ASP A 7 -6.23 -4.47 9.50
C ASP A 7 -6.77 -3.43 10.50
N HIS A 8 -6.27 -3.51 11.74
CA HIS A 8 -6.45 -2.47 12.73
C HIS A 8 -5.26 -1.51 12.62
N PHE A 9 -5.50 -0.29 12.18
CA PHE A 9 -4.43 0.70 11.98
C PHE A 9 -3.63 0.93 13.27
N ILE A 10 -4.34 1.13 14.39
CA ILE A 10 -3.76 0.99 15.72
C ILE A 10 -4.00 -0.45 16.16
N TYR A 11 -2.94 -1.20 16.43
CA TYR A 11 -3.05 -2.63 16.73
C TYR A 11 -3.86 -2.89 18.03
N LYS A 12 -4.49 -4.06 18.10
CA LYS A 12 -5.47 -4.38 19.15
C LYS A 12 -4.93 -4.34 20.58
N GLU A 13 -3.66 -4.67 20.75
CA GLU A 13 -2.98 -4.71 22.04
C GLU A 13 -2.31 -3.37 22.40
N ASP A 14 -2.54 -2.32 21.63
CA ASP A 14 -2.00 -1.00 21.94
C ASP A 14 -2.50 -0.53 23.32
N PRO A 15 -1.61 0.02 24.17
CA PRO A 15 -1.99 0.48 25.52
C PRO A 15 -3.10 1.54 25.58
N ARG A 16 -3.42 2.20 24.46
CA ARG A 16 -4.57 3.13 24.35
C ARG A 16 -5.90 2.44 24.56
N PHE A 17 -6.01 1.14 24.28
CA PHE A 17 -7.23 0.36 24.40
C PHE A 17 -7.29 -0.41 25.72
N LYS A 18 -8.44 -0.35 26.40
CA LYS A 18 -8.67 -1.15 27.61
C LYS A 18 -8.90 -2.62 27.27
N THR A 19 -9.55 -2.88 26.13
CA THR A 19 -9.79 -4.23 25.61
C THR A 19 -9.49 -4.27 24.12
N LYS A 20 -9.23 -5.48 23.57
CA LYS A 20 -9.03 -5.65 22.13
C LYS A 20 -10.24 -5.22 21.30
N ALA A 21 -11.45 -5.35 21.85
CA ALA A 21 -12.68 -4.95 21.19
C ALA A 21 -12.75 -3.43 20.97
N ASP A 22 -12.12 -2.64 21.83
CA ASP A 22 -12.09 -1.18 21.70
C ASP A 22 -11.37 -0.71 20.43
N ALA A 23 -10.48 -1.54 19.86
CA ALA A 23 -9.79 -1.25 18.61
C ALA A 23 -10.68 -1.40 17.37
N GLY A 24 -11.88 -1.97 17.49
CA GLY A 24 -12.77 -2.32 16.37
C GLY A 24 -13.66 -1.19 15.86
N TYR A 25 -13.39 0.07 16.19
CA TYR A 25 -14.17 1.20 15.64
C TYR A 25 -13.78 1.42 14.17
N ILE A 26 -14.77 1.89 13.37
CA ILE A 26 -14.67 1.88 11.91
C ILE A 26 -13.48 2.67 11.35
N GLU A 27 -13.16 3.79 11.97
CA GLU A 27 -12.05 4.65 11.54
C GLU A 27 -10.67 4.01 11.76
N ASN A 28 -10.61 2.97 12.61
CA ASN A 28 -9.39 2.20 12.84
C ASN A 28 -9.26 0.97 11.94
N LEU A 29 -10.29 0.66 11.15
CA LEU A 29 -10.29 -0.49 10.27
C LEU A 29 -9.88 -0.06 8.86
N VAL A 30 -8.85 -0.69 8.31
CA VAL A 30 -8.33 -0.42 6.98
C VAL A 30 -8.23 -1.71 6.18
N LEU A 31 -8.42 -1.59 4.87
CA LEU A 31 -8.21 -2.71 3.97
C LEU A 31 -6.71 -2.82 3.64
N ALA A 32 -6.12 -3.96 3.93
CA ALA A 32 -4.71 -4.22 3.67
C ALA A 32 -4.52 -5.57 2.98
N CYS A 33 -3.48 -5.69 2.17
CA CYS A 33 -3.08 -7.02 1.71
C CYS A 33 -2.44 -7.79 2.87
N HIS A 34 -2.48 -9.12 2.79
CA HIS A 34 -1.90 -10.00 3.81
C HIS A 34 -0.46 -9.64 4.16
N ARG A 35 0.37 -9.37 3.16
CA ARG A 35 1.78 -8.99 3.35
C ARG A 35 1.93 -7.73 4.20
N CYS A 36 1.21 -6.65 3.84
CA CYS A 36 1.28 -5.38 4.58
C CYS A 36 0.73 -5.51 6.00
N ASN A 37 -0.40 -6.20 6.17
CA ASN A 37 -0.98 -6.45 7.47
C ASN A 37 -0.02 -7.25 8.37
N HIS A 38 0.55 -8.32 7.85
CA HIS A 38 1.50 -9.16 8.58
C HIS A 38 2.80 -8.41 8.91
N ALA A 39 3.35 -7.66 7.95
CA ALA A 39 4.57 -6.88 8.15
C ALA A 39 4.37 -5.77 9.19
N LYS A 40 3.22 -5.08 9.15
CA LYS A 40 2.88 -4.02 10.11
C LYS A 40 2.74 -4.58 11.52
N SER A 41 2.03 -5.71 11.68
CA SER A 41 1.84 -6.40 12.97
C SER A 41 1.50 -5.43 14.11
N SER A 42 2.31 -5.37 15.17
CA SER A 42 2.13 -4.51 16.34
C SER A 42 2.94 -3.20 16.27
N LEU A 43 3.20 -2.69 15.06
CA LEU A 43 3.88 -1.41 14.91
C LEU A 43 3.07 -0.29 15.56
N ALA A 44 3.66 0.38 16.54
CA ALA A 44 3.05 1.53 17.20
C ALA A 44 3.12 2.76 16.30
N VAL A 45 1.98 3.44 16.13
CA VAL A 45 1.87 4.71 15.40
C VAL A 45 1.45 5.77 16.41
N PRO A 46 2.31 6.77 16.72
CA PRO A 46 1.91 7.89 17.59
C PRO A 46 0.71 8.66 17.02
N ASP A 47 -0.16 9.18 17.90
CA ASP A 47 -1.39 9.88 17.50
C ASP A 47 -1.15 11.02 16.52
N GLU A 48 -0.06 11.76 16.69
CA GLU A 48 0.33 12.89 15.84
C GLU A 48 0.60 12.48 14.38
N PHE A 49 0.89 11.20 14.10
CA PHE A 49 1.13 10.67 12.76
C PHE A 49 -0.10 10.05 12.09
N HIS A 50 -1.22 9.93 12.78
CA HIS A 50 -2.44 9.37 12.19
C HIS A 50 -2.84 10.07 10.90
N GLU A 51 -2.82 11.40 10.88
CA GLU A 51 -3.19 12.19 9.70
C GLU A 51 -2.28 11.92 8.50
N TYR A 52 -1.02 11.57 8.74
CA TYR A 52 -0.01 11.40 7.71
C TYR A 52 0.24 9.96 7.28
N LEU A 53 -0.16 8.99 8.07
CA LEU A 53 0.12 7.57 7.83
C LEU A 53 -1.14 6.72 7.60
N HIS A 54 -2.30 7.20 8.01
CA HIS A 54 -3.56 6.48 7.80
C HIS A 54 -3.97 6.55 6.32
N PRO A 55 -4.25 5.40 5.65
CA PRO A 55 -4.51 5.36 4.21
C PRO A 55 -5.73 6.16 3.76
N ASP A 56 -6.71 6.36 4.64
CA ASP A 56 -7.93 7.11 4.33
C ASP A 56 -7.81 8.62 4.62
N LYS A 57 -6.66 9.07 5.10
CA LYS A 57 -6.42 10.49 5.39
C LYS A 57 -5.69 11.16 4.24
N PRO A 58 -6.04 12.43 3.91
CA PRO A 58 -5.39 13.14 2.81
C PRO A 58 -3.88 13.33 2.99
N GLY A 59 -3.41 13.46 4.23
CA GLY A 59 -2.00 13.65 4.56
C GLY A 59 -1.07 12.51 4.11
N ILE A 60 -1.60 11.32 3.84
CA ILE A 60 -0.76 10.23 3.32
C ILE A 60 -0.14 10.57 1.96
N ARG A 61 -0.83 11.35 1.14
CA ARG A 61 -0.35 11.79 -0.18
C ARG A 61 0.77 12.83 -0.09
N GLU A 62 0.86 13.52 1.03
CA GLU A 62 1.95 14.45 1.33
C GLU A 62 3.15 13.73 1.94
N THR A 63 2.91 12.57 2.55
CA THR A 63 3.93 11.77 3.23
C THR A 63 4.68 10.86 2.25
N PHE A 64 3.95 10.20 1.36
CA PHE A 64 4.51 9.27 0.40
C PHE A 64 4.22 9.72 -1.03
N VAL A 65 5.26 9.70 -1.85
CA VAL A 65 5.19 10.08 -3.26
C VAL A 65 5.77 8.96 -4.11
N ARG A 66 5.45 8.94 -5.40
CA ARG A 66 6.12 8.03 -6.34
C ARG A 66 7.20 8.78 -7.11
N ASP A 67 8.33 8.12 -7.29
CA ASP A 67 9.38 8.63 -8.16
C ASP A 67 9.05 8.39 -9.65
N ASP A 68 9.95 8.79 -10.54
CA ASP A 68 9.76 8.66 -11.99
C ASP A 68 9.66 7.20 -12.45
N ASP A 69 10.18 6.27 -11.67
CA ASP A 69 10.09 4.82 -11.90
C ASP A 69 8.91 4.16 -11.17
N PHE A 70 8.04 4.97 -10.56
CA PHE A 70 6.84 4.56 -9.82
C PHE A 70 7.09 3.86 -8.48
N TYR A 71 8.31 3.89 -7.94
CA TYR A 71 8.57 3.44 -6.57
C TYR A 71 7.99 4.41 -5.56
N ILE A 72 7.45 3.87 -4.45
CA ILE A 72 7.02 4.69 -3.32
C ILE A 72 8.25 5.19 -2.57
N LYS A 73 8.28 6.50 -2.32
CA LYS A 73 9.31 7.18 -1.54
C LYS A 73 8.68 8.04 -0.46
N ILE A 74 9.42 8.27 0.62
CA ILE A 74 9.05 9.31 1.59
C ILE A 74 9.27 10.66 0.92
N SER A 75 8.32 11.59 1.06
CA SER A 75 8.47 12.93 0.49
C SER A 75 9.71 13.63 1.08
N PRO A 76 10.41 14.47 0.31
CA PRO A 76 11.62 15.16 0.80
C PRO A 76 11.42 15.94 2.08
N GLU A 77 10.25 16.55 2.25
CA GLU A 77 9.91 17.35 3.43
C GLU A 77 9.80 16.52 4.72
N LYS A 78 9.54 15.21 4.60
CA LYS A 78 9.32 14.29 5.72
C LYS A 78 10.41 13.22 5.84
N SER A 79 11.45 13.28 5.02
CA SER A 79 12.50 12.25 4.93
C SER A 79 13.33 12.08 6.20
N GLU A 80 13.41 13.11 7.04
CA GLU A 80 14.15 13.08 8.30
C GLU A 80 13.32 12.60 9.50
N ASP A 81 12.02 12.38 9.30
CA ASP A 81 11.15 11.92 10.37
C ASP A 81 11.34 10.42 10.64
N LYS A 82 11.76 10.10 11.86
CA LYS A 82 12.10 8.73 12.26
C LYS A 82 10.89 7.80 12.34
N ASP A 83 9.73 8.30 12.73
CA ASP A 83 8.51 7.49 12.84
C ASP A 83 7.93 7.17 11.45
N ILE A 84 7.93 8.15 10.55
CA ILE A 84 7.54 7.95 9.15
C ILE A 84 8.49 6.96 8.47
N LYS A 85 9.79 7.10 8.67
CA LYS A 85 10.79 6.18 8.13
C LYS A 85 10.60 4.76 8.67
N ARG A 86 10.34 4.62 9.97
CA ARG A 86 10.09 3.31 10.59
C ARG A 86 8.83 2.65 10.00
N PHE A 87 7.76 3.39 9.78
CA PHE A 87 6.55 2.90 9.12
C PHE A 87 6.84 2.45 7.69
N TYR A 88 7.53 3.28 6.92
CA TYR A 88 7.93 2.99 5.55
C TYR A 88 8.77 1.72 5.44
N ASP A 89 9.78 1.59 6.28
CA ASP A 89 10.70 0.44 6.29
C ASP A 89 9.97 -0.84 6.76
N LYS A 90 9.15 -0.72 7.80
CA LYS A 90 8.43 -1.87 8.38
C LYS A 90 7.44 -2.48 7.40
N LEU A 91 6.71 -1.65 6.66
CA LEU A 91 5.78 -2.11 5.63
C LEU A 91 6.45 -2.40 4.29
N GLU A 92 7.75 -2.19 4.18
CA GLU A 92 8.51 -2.37 2.94
C GLU A 92 7.86 -1.62 1.76
N LEU A 93 7.40 -0.38 1.99
CA LEU A 93 6.66 0.39 0.98
C LEU A 93 7.48 0.67 -0.29
N GLY A 94 8.81 0.74 -0.17
CA GLY A 94 9.70 0.91 -1.31
C GLY A 94 9.95 -0.35 -2.14
N ALA A 95 9.38 -1.50 -1.78
CA ALA A 95 9.60 -2.75 -2.50
C ALA A 95 9.00 -2.73 -3.92
N GLU A 96 9.63 -3.46 -4.83
CA GLU A 96 9.20 -3.53 -6.22
C GLU A 96 7.79 -4.09 -6.40
N VAL A 97 7.31 -4.94 -5.51
CA VAL A 97 5.96 -5.49 -5.59
C VAL A 97 4.90 -4.39 -5.60
N HIS A 98 5.08 -3.33 -4.82
CA HIS A 98 4.13 -2.20 -4.77
C HIS A 98 4.16 -1.37 -6.06
N ARG A 99 5.31 -1.26 -6.70
CA ARG A 99 5.46 -0.65 -8.02
C ARG A 99 4.71 -1.46 -9.07
N LEU A 100 4.91 -2.78 -9.08
CA LEU A 100 4.26 -3.68 -10.04
C LEU A 100 2.74 -3.69 -9.86
N ASP A 101 2.23 -3.72 -8.63
CA ASP A 101 0.81 -3.64 -8.36
C ASP A 101 0.20 -2.33 -8.86
N PHE A 102 0.88 -1.21 -8.65
CA PHE A 102 0.46 0.09 -9.17
C PHE A 102 0.39 0.09 -10.70
N LEU A 103 1.43 -0.38 -11.38
CA LEU A 103 1.47 -0.45 -12.83
C LEU A 103 0.37 -1.37 -13.38
N LEU A 104 0.16 -2.54 -12.78
CA LEU A 104 -0.89 -3.48 -13.18
C LEU A 104 -2.28 -2.89 -13.07
N ILE A 105 -2.60 -2.24 -11.94
CA ILE A 105 -3.91 -1.60 -11.73
C ILE A 105 -4.15 -0.51 -12.78
N ASN A 106 -3.15 0.32 -13.06
CA ASN A 106 -3.26 1.38 -14.06
C ASN A 106 -3.39 0.82 -15.47
N MET A 107 -2.63 -0.20 -15.83
CA MET A 107 -2.70 -0.83 -17.15
C MET A 107 -4.05 -1.53 -17.38
N LEU A 108 -4.58 -2.23 -16.38
CA LEU A 108 -5.91 -2.82 -16.44
C LEU A 108 -6.99 -1.75 -16.63
N GLY A 109 -6.90 -0.64 -15.92
CA GLY A 109 -7.81 0.49 -16.08
C GLY A 109 -7.74 1.12 -17.49
N LEU A 110 -6.53 1.28 -18.04
CA LEU A 110 -6.33 1.78 -19.40
C LEU A 110 -6.87 0.82 -20.46
N GLN A 111 -6.68 -0.49 -20.27
CA GLN A 111 -7.16 -1.51 -21.20
C GLN A 111 -8.67 -1.44 -21.41
N THR A 112 -9.44 -1.10 -20.38
CA THR A 112 -10.89 -0.96 -20.50
C THR A 112 -11.32 0.19 -21.42
N LYS A 113 -10.44 1.15 -21.69
CA LYS A 113 -10.65 2.33 -22.54
C LYS A 113 -10.17 2.13 -23.97
N ILE A 114 -9.53 1.03 -24.26
CA ILE A 114 -8.99 0.70 -25.59
C ILE A 114 -9.91 -0.33 -26.26
N PRO A 115 -10.25 -0.19 -27.57
CA PRO A 115 -11.08 -1.15 -28.28
C PRO A 115 -10.52 -2.59 -28.16
N GLU A 116 -11.40 -3.56 -27.81
CA GLU A 116 -11.01 -4.95 -27.52
C GLU A 116 -10.20 -5.62 -28.63
N ASN A 117 -10.55 -5.35 -29.88
CA ASN A 117 -9.93 -5.99 -31.05
C ASN A 117 -8.77 -5.17 -31.66
N SER A 118 -8.32 -4.13 -30.97
CA SER A 118 -7.21 -3.29 -31.46
C SER A 118 -5.85 -3.90 -31.20
N THR A 119 -4.88 -3.55 -32.02
CA THR A 119 -3.46 -3.91 -31.80
C THR A 119 -2.96 -3.39 -30.46
N ALA A 120 -3.36 -2.17 -30.08
CA ALA A 120 -3.01 -1.58 -28.79
C ALA A 120 -3.51 -2.41 -27.61
N ASN A 121 -4.74 -2.92 -27.67
CA ASN A 121 -5.30 -3.80 -26.62
C ASN A 121 -4.49 -5.10 -26.49
N LYS A 122 -4.12 -5.71 -27.62
CA LYS A 122 -3.29 -6.93 -27.63
C LYS A 122 -1.93 -6.68 -26.97
N ILE A 123 -1.24 -5.61 -27.32
CA ILE A 123 0.06 -5.23 -26.76
C ILE A 123 -0.09 -4.99 -25.25
N MET A 124 -1.14 -4.28 -24.83
CA MET A 124 -1.43 -4.04 -23.41
C MET A 124 -1.66 -5.36 -22.66
N GLY A 125 -2.43 -6.29 -23.23
CA GLY A 125 -2.67 -7.61 -22.64
C GLY A 125 -1.39 -8.43 -22.46
N GLU A 126 -0.49 -8.41 -23.44
CA GLU A 126 0.82 -9.07 -23.36
C GLU A 126 1.69 -8.46 -22.24
N ALA A 127 1.73 -7.15 -22.15
CA ALA A 127 2.46 -6.45 -21.10
C ALA A 127 1.92 -6.75 -19.70
N ILE A 128 0.59 -6.77 -19.53
CA ILE A 128 -0.07 -7.14 -18.28
C ILE A 128 0.32 -8.57 -17.88
N THR A 129 0.28 -9.51 -18.80
CA THR A 129 0.67 -10.91 -18.53
C THR A 129 2.12 -11.04 -18.07
N LEU A 130 3.04 -10.31 -18.69
CA LEU A 130 4.45 -10.30 -18.28
C LEU A 130 4.63 -9.72 -16.88
N LEU A 131 3.96 -8.60 -16.57
CA LEU A 131 4.04 -7.98 -15.25
C LEU A 131 3.41 -8.84 -14.16
N GLN A 132 2.29 -9.50 -14.44
CA GLN A 132 1.67 -10.46 -13.51
C GLN A 132 2.62 -11.62 -13.19
N GLY A 133 3.28 -12.17 -14.19
CA GLY A 133 4.27 -13.24 -14.01
C GLY A 133 5.42 -12.78 -13.10
N LYS A 134 5.97 -11.60 -13.38
CA LYS A 134 7.05 -11.02 -12.55
C LYS A 134 6.59 -10.78 -11.11
N ARG A 135 5.41 -10.18 -10.93
CA ARG A 135 4.84 -9.91 -9.62
C ARG A 135 4.63 -11.19 -8.81
N ASN A 136 4.10 -12.24 -9.43
CA ASN A 136 3.82 -13.49 -8.73
C ASN A 136 5.09 -14.17 -8.22
N LEU A 137 6.19 -14.05 -8.95
CA LEU A 137 7.50 -14.57 -8.49
C LEU A 137 8.01 -13.85 -7.22
N MET A 138 7.57 -12.61 -6.98
CA MET A 138 8.01 -11.84 -5.82
C MET A 138 7.22 -12.13 -4.54
N VAL A 139 6.04 -12.73 -4.65
CA VAL A 139 5.15 -13.01 -3.51
C VAL A 139 5.07 -14.50 -3.17
N GLU A 140 5.72 -15.32 -3.93
CA GLU A 140 5.94 -16.74 -3.62
C GLU A 140 7.14 -16.85 -2.65
#